data_13b584d396e847414e84ba47e520b03c
#
_entry.id   13b584d396e847414e84ba47e520b03c
#
_cell.length_a   1.000
_cell.length_b   1.000
_cell.length_c   1.000
_cell.angle_alpha   90.00
_cell.angle_beta   90.00
_cell.angle_gamma   90.00
#
_symmetry.space_group_name_H-M   'P 1'
#
loop_
_entity.id
_entity.type
_entity.pdbx_description
1 polymer ?
#
loop_
_entity_poly.entity_id
_entity_poly.type
_entity_poly.pdbx_seq_one_letter_code
_entity_poly.pdbx_strand_id
1 'polypeptide(L)'
;MLIHLYYSYLESSTLLRLVANSACGRLKGMKRTSGRLLNDERGAVNPLLISTILLAIFLVVAAGGFIWAYMQMTEWKTNVQARVDAAVTEGKSQQKSEDDKRFLEQEKKPYRIYQGPSDMGSIRFNYPKTWSGYIATSDTTRLNVYFSPLIVPIVKEGVTPYALRISVTNRSYAETVRSYQHLVEDGKVKVSTVIIGKTKDFAGYKGVRVDGQLTETINGSVVILKLRDKTLQMFVDSHDFVNDFNKTVLATLKYEP
;
A
#
# COMPACT_ATOMS: atom_id res chain seq x y z
N MET A 1 11.75 -5.40 -17.11
CA MET A 1 13.11 -4.94 -16.90
C MET A 1 14.14 -6.08 -16.76
N LEU A 2 13.78 -7.32 -17.07
CA LEU A 2 14.68 -8.51 -17.03
C LEU A 2 15.09 -9.06 -18.41
N ILE A 3 14.56 -8.50 -19.48
CA ILE A 3 14.80 -8.96 -20.87
C ILE A 3 16.03 -8.27 -21.50
N HIS A 4 16.45 -7.11 -20.98
CA HIS A 4 17.60 -6.37 -21.54
C HIS A 4 18.98 -6.88 -21.08
N LEU A 5 19.04 -7.72 -20.04
CA LEU A 5 20.31 -8.29 -19.54
C LEU A 5 20.70 -9.62 -20.23
N TYR A 6 19.78 -10.25 -20.94
CA TYR A 6 20.05 -11.51 -21.63
C TYR A 6 20.66 -11.33 -23.02
N TYR A 7 20.49 -10.16 -23.64
CA TYR A 7 21.08 -9.87 -24.97
C TYR A 7 22.53 -9.44 -24.91
N SER A 8 23.02 -8.91 -23.79
CA SER A 8 24.40 -8.48 -23.61
C SER A 8 25.40 -9.63 -23.42
N TYR A 9 24.92 -10.83 -23.04
CA TYR A 9 25.78 -12.00 -22.78
C TYR A 9 26.04 -12.85 -24.01
N LEU A 10 25.28 -12.68 -25.07
CA LEU A 10 25.41 -13.47 -26.31
C LEU A 10 26.37 -12.84 -27.33
N GLU A 11 26.69 -11.54 -27.25
CA GLU A 11 27.65 -10.91 -28.18
C GLU A 11 29.12 -11.12 -27.81
N SER A 12 29.45 -11.42 -26.52
CA SER A 12 30.82 -11.65 -26.11
C SER A 12 31.36 -13.04 -26.47
N SER A 13 30.48 -14.01 -26.78
CA SER A 13 30.90 -15.38 -27.11
C SER A 13 31.24 -15.58 -28.61
N THR A 14 30.77 -14.68 -29.47
CA THR A 14 31.07 -14.74 -30.93
C THR A 14 32.38 -14.09 -31.32
N LEU A 15 32.88 -13.12 -30.55
CA LEU A 15 34.18 -12.47 -30.80
C LEU A 15 35.37 -13.37 -30.42
N LEU A 16 35.22 -14.26 -29.45
CA LEU A 16 36.27 -15.20 -29.04
C LEU A 16 36.48 -16.37 -30.01
N ARG A 17 35.51 -16.69 -30.87
CA ARG A 17 35.66 -17.73 -31.91
C ARG A 17 36.31 -17.25 -33.20
N LEU A 18 36.34 -15.95 -33.46
CA LEU A 18 36.95 -15.39 -34.67
C LEU A 18 38.49 -15.22 -34.56
N VAL A 19 39.02 -15.12 -33.34
CA VAL A 19 40.48 -14.98 -33.12
C VAL A 19 41.20 -16.34 -33.12
N ALA A 20 40.53 -17.44 -32.83
CA ALA A 20 41.13 -18.78 -32.79
C ALA A 20 41.33 -19.42 -34.19
N ASN A 21 40.65 -18.93 -35.21
CA ASN A 21 40.71 -19.53 -36.56
C ASN A 21 41.68 -18.86 -37.51
N SER A 22 42.38 -17.79 -37.10
CA SER A 22 43.35 -17.06 -37.95
C SER A 22 44.82 -17.52 -37.77
N ALA A 23 45.08 -18.42 -36.81
CA ALA A 23 46.46 -18.84 -36.50
C ALA A 23 46.92 -20.19 -37.10
N CYS A 24 46.06 -20.88 -37.86
CA CYS A 24 46.36 -22.25 -38.32
C CYS A 24 46.55 -22.39 -39.84
N GLY A 25 46.98 -21.36 -40.54
CA GLY A 25 47.13 -21.44 -42.01
C GLY A 25 48.32 -20.74 -42.58
N ARG A 26 49.55 -21.12 -42.25
CA ARG A 26 50.71 -20.84 -43.12
C ARG A 26 51.99 -21.47 -42.61
N LEU A 27 52.15 -22.78 -42.80
CA LEU A 27 53.45 -23.46 -42.80
C LEU A 27 53.50 -24.42 -43.96
N LYS A 28 53.77 -23.89 -45.11
CA LYS A 28 54.27 -24.68 -46.26
C LYS A 28 55.34 -23.88 -47.01
N GLY A 29 56.57 -24.41 -47.00
CA GLY A 29 57.59 -24.05 -48.00
C GLY A 29 58.79 -23.26 -47.51
N MET A 30 59.72 -23.89 -46.81
CA MET A 30 61.02 -23.34 -46.69
C MET A 30 62.07 -24.33 -47.31
N LYS A 31 62.52 -23.98 -48.49
CA LYS A 31 63.65 -24.66 -49.19
C LYS A 31 64.91 -24.44 -48.37
N ARG A 32 65.67 -25.54 -48.14
CA ARG A 32 67.06 -25.50 -47.67
C ARG A 32 67.92 -24.83 -48.78
N THR A 33 68.55 -23.74 -48.40
CA THR A 33 69.78 -23.26 -49.13
C THR A 33 70.95 -23.34 -48.14
N SER A 34 71.85 -24.23 -48.48
CA SER A 34 73.20 -24.34 -47.90
C SER A 34 74.01 -23.12 -48.36
N GLY A 35 74.61 -22.39 -47.43
CA GLY A 35 75.43 -21.24 -47.75
C GLY A 35 76.33 -20.78 -46.64
N ARG A 36 77.58 -21.27 -46.61
CA ARG A 36 78.82 -20.67 -46.10
C ARG A 36 78.86 -19.95 -44.76
N LEU A 37 79.62 -20.59 -43.88
CA LEU A 37 80.24 -20.01 -42.71
C LEU A 37 81.09 -18.77 -43.08
N LEU A 38 80.71 -17.63 -42.58
CA LEU A 38 81.60 -16.50 -42.36
C LEU A 38 81.68 -16.31 -40.85
N ASN A 39 82.86 -16.56 -40.29
CA ASN A 39 83.26 -16.29 -38.96
C ASN A 39 83.24 -14.77 -38.76
N ASP A 40 82.23 -14.22 -38.06
CA ASP A 40 82.26 -12.84 -37.61
C ASP A 40 82.16 -12.89 -36.08
N GLU A 41 83.32 -12.62 -35.46
CA GLU A 41 83.45 -12.49 -33.99
C GLU A 41 82.83 -11.19 -33.51
N ARG A 42 81.54 -11.08 -33.61
CA ARG A 42 80.75 -10.07 -32.92
C ARG A 42 79.88 -10.78 -31.91
N GLY A 43 80.13 -10.50 -30.60
CA GLY A 43 79.52 -11.06 -29.44
C GLY A 43 78.20 -11.76 -29.71
N ALA A 44 78.25 -13.08 -29.74
CA ALA A 44 77.07 -13.92 -29.94
C ALA A 44 76.09 -13.69 -28.73
N VAL A 45 75.18 -12.77 -28.91
CA VAL A 45 74.10 -12.60 -27.96
C VAL A 45 73.32 -13.90 -27.98
N ASN A 46 73.41 -14.67 -26.91
CA ASN A 46 72.76 -15.95 -26.78
C ASN A 46 71.23 -15.76 -26.96
N PRO A 47 70.61 -16.35 -27.98
CA PRO A 47 69.17 -16.15 -28.26
C PRO A 47 68.30 -16.56 -27.10
N LEU A 48 68.78 -17.45 -26.23
CA LEU A 48 68.12 -17.81 -24.98
C LEU A 48 68.10 -16.65 -23.99
N LEU A 49 69.16 -15.83 -23.90
CA LEU A 49 69.19 -14.64 -23.02
C LEU A 49 68.19 -13.56 -23.50
N ILE A 50 68.04 -13.36 -24.79
CA ILE A 50 67.04 -12.39 -25.35
C ILE A 50 65.60 -12.88 -25.04
N SER A 51 65.34 -14.16 -25.23
CA SER A 51 64.03 -14.74 -24.96
C SER A 51 63.63 -14.67 -23.48
N THR A 52 64.58 -14.92 -22.56
CA THR A 52 64.34 -14.81 -21.10
C THR A 52 64.09 -13.36 -20.67
N ILE A 53 64.80 -12.37 -21.23
CA ILE A 53 64.59 -10.97 -20.97
C ILE A 53 63.21 -10.53 -21.46
N LEU A 54 62.84 -10.91 -22.70
CA LEU A 54 61.53 -10.61 -23.26
C LEU A 54 60.40 -11.24 -22.44
N LEU A 55 60.56 -12.48 -22.00
CA LEU A 55 59.59 -13.15 -21.13
C LEU A 55 59.49 -12.47 -19.78
N ALA A 56 60.60 -12.04 -19.16
CA ALA A 56 60.60 -11.31 -17.91
C ALA A 56 59.86 -9.94 -18.03
N ILE A 57 60.11 -9.19 -19.13
CA ILE A 57 59.43 -7.94 -19.39
C ILE A 57 57.91 -8.18 -19.60
N PHE A 58 57.55 -9.20 -20.36
CA PHE A 58 56.12 -9.56 -20.55
C PHE A 58 55.46 -9.93 -19.23
N LEU A 59 56.14 -10.63 -18.35
CA LEU A 59 55.60 -11.02 -17.03
C LEU A 59 55.39 -9.79 -16.15
N VAL A 60 56.31 -8.83 -16.15
CA VAL A 60 56.17 -7.56 -15.41
C VAL A 60 55.00 -6.75 -15.92
N VAL A 61 54.83 -6.62 -17.25
CA VAL A 61 53.72 -5.90 -17.88
C VAL A 61 52.39 -6.60 -17.57
N ALA A 62 52.35 -7.93 -17.67
CA ALA A 62 51.15 -8.70 -17.32
C ALA A 62 50.77 -8.58 -15.84
N ALA A 63 51.75 -8.63 -14.93
CA ALA A 63 51.51 -8.43 -13.52
C ALA A 63 51.02 -7.02 -13.20
N GLY A 64 51.61 -5.98 -13.79
CA GLY A 64 51.19 -4.60 -13.64
C GLY A 64 49.76 -4.38 -14.17
N GLY A 65 49.46 -4.94 -15.36
CA GLY A 65 48.11 -4.92 -15.91
C GLY A 65 47.06 -5.61 -15.07
N PHE A 66 47.44 -6.75 -14.45
CA PHE A 66 46.54 -7.48 -13.56
C PHE A 66 46.26 -6.70 -12.28
N ILE A 67 47.31 -6.10 -11.66
CA ILE A 67 47.13 -5.25 -10.45
C ILE A 67 46.26 -4.04 -10.80
N TRP A 68 46.47 -3.38 -11.91
CA TRP A 68 45.68 -2.23 -12.35
C TRP A 68 44.20 -2.62 -12.57
N ALA A 69 43.93 -3.73 -13.27
CA ALA A 69 42.59 -4.23 -13.48
C ALA A 69 41.89 -4.63 -12.17
N TYR A 70 42.63 -5.24 -11.24
CA TYR A 70 42.13 -5.60 -9.92
C TYR A 70 41.75 -4.36 -9.08
N MET A 71 42.58 -3.32 -9.09
CA MET A 71 42.28 -2.05 -8.40
C MET A 71 41.04 -1.39 -9.01
N GLN A 72 40.94 -1.36 -10.32
CA GLN A 72 39.78 -0.78 -10.99
C GLN A 72 38.49 -1.58 -10.68
N MET A 73 38.57 -2.88 -10.61
CA MET A 73 37.40 -3.72 -10.28
C MET A 73 36.92 -3.50 -8.84
N THR A 74 37.83 -3.23 -7.88
CA THR A 74 37.45 -2.92 -6.49
C THR A 74 36.83 -1.52 -6.37
N GLU A 75 37.34 -0.53 -7.07
CA GLU A 75 36.75 0.82 -7.11
C GLU A 75 35.33 0.81 -7.69
N TRP A 76 35.08 0.03 -8.73
CA TRP A 76 33.74 -0.12 -9.29
C TRP A 76 32.75 -0.72 -8.29
N LYS A 77 33.14 -1.74 -7.53
CA LYS A 77 32.29 -2.34 -6.49
C LYS A 77 31.97 -1.36 -5.38
N THR A 78 32.94 -0.60 -4.91
CA THR A 78 32.77 0.38 -3.82
C THR A 78 31.90 1.56 -4.28
N ASN A 79 32.10 2.05 -5.51
CA ASN A 79 31.28 3.13 -6.07
C ASN A 79 29.84 2.71 -6.35
N VAL A 80 29.58 1.45 -6.72
CA VAL A 80 28.22 0.95 -6.90
C VAL A 80 27.50 0.89 -5.55
N GLN A 81 28.16 0.39 -4.51
CA GLN A 81 27.57 0.34 -3.18
C GLN A 81 27.24 1.75 -2.65
N ALA A 82 28.18 2.68 -2.75
CA ALA A 82 27.95 4.07 -2.35
C ALA A 82 26.81 4.75 -3.11
N ARG A 83 26.66 4.49 -4.40
CA ARG A 83 25.54 4.99 -5.22
C ARG A 83 24.22 4.35 -4.84
N VAL A 84 24.20 3.04 -4.54
CA VAL A 84 23.01 2.34 -4.07
C VAL A 84 22.60 2.89 -2.70
N ASP A 85 23.53 3.07 -1.78
CA ASP A 85 23.25 3.60 -0.44
C ASP A 85 22.75 5.06 -0.51
N ALA A 86 23.33 5.89 -1.39
CA ALA A 86 22.86 7.24 -1.64
C ALA A 86 21.45 7.25 -2.24
N ALA A 87 21.18 6.41 -3.26
CA ALA A 87 19.85 6.30 -3.87
C ALA A 87 18.79 5.77 -2.90
N VAL A 88 19.15 4.80 -2.06
CA VAL A 88 18.26 4.28 -1.00
C VAL A 88 17.97 5.35 0.05
N THR A 89 18.97 6.14 0.45
CA THR A 89 18.80 7.22 1.42
C THR A 89 17.93 8.33 0.84
N GLU A 90 18.16 8.70 -0.41
CA GLU A 90 17.32 9.70 -1.10
C GLU A 90 15.88 9.19 -1.28
N GLY A 91 15.70 7.94 -1.73
CA GLY A 91 14.37 7.32 -1.84
C GLY A 91 13.62 7.29 -0.50
N LYS A 92 14.30 6.94 0.60
CA LYS A 92 13.71 6.97 1.95
C LYS A 92 13.34 8.39 2.39
N SER A 93 14.17 9.39 2.07
CA SER A 93 13.89 10.79 2.43
C SER A 93 12.72 11.36 1.62
N GLN A 94 12.62 11.02 0.34
CA GLN A 94 11.49 11.39 -0.51
C GLN A 94 10.20 10.73 -0.01
N GLN A 95 10.23 9.43 0.23
CA GLN A 95 9.08 8.69 0.77
C GLN A 95 8.62 9.27 2.11
N LYS A 96 9.56 9.53 3.03
CA LYS A 96 9.25 10.17 4.32
C LYS A 96 8.59 11.54 4.13
N SER A 97 9.11 12.37 3.23
CA SER A 97 8.54 13.69 2.94
C SER A 97 7.13 13.59 2.35
N GLU A 98 6.87 12.61 1.48
CA GLU A 98 5.53 12.36 0.93
C GLU A 98 4.57 11.82 1.99
N ASP A 99 5.03 10.90 2.84
CA ASP A 99 4.25 10.36 3.94
C ASP A 99 3.92 11.43 4.98
N ASP A 100 4.87 12.31 5.32
CA ASP A 100 4.66 13.44 6.22
C ASP A 100 3.62 14.43 5.65
N LYS A 101 3.70 14.76 4.35
CA LYS A 101 2.70 15.60 3.68
C LYS A 101 1.32 14.94 3.69
N ARG A 102 1.26 13.65 3.38
CA ARG A 102 0.01 12.87 3.37
C ARG A 102 -0.58 12.77 4.78
N PHE A 103 0.27 12.61 5.79
CA PHE A 103 -0.13 12.60 7.20
C PHE A 103 -0.71 13.95 7.63
N LEU A 104 -0.04 15.07 7.32
CA LEU A 104 -0.54 16.42 7.59
C LEU A 104 -1.88 16.71 6.89
N GLU A 105 -2.06 16.24 5.66
CA GLU A 105 -3.34 16.35 4.96
C GLU A 105 -4.44 15.50 5.59
N GLN A 106 -4.10 14.30 6.07
CA GLN A 106 -5.05 13.43 6.76
C GLN A 106 -5.41 13.98 8.16
N GLU A 107 -4.46 14.63 8.86
CA GLU A 107 -4.75 15.27 10.14
C GLU A 107 -5.75 16.44 10.02
N LYS A 108 -5.72 17.16 8.89
CA LYS A 108 -6.68 18.23 8.59
C LYS A 108 -8.11 17.71 8.38
N LYS A 109 -8.31 16.39 8.17
CA LYS A 109 -9.64 15.78 8.00
C LYS A 109 -10.12 15.26 9.35
N PRO A 110 -11.09 15.92 10.00
CA PRO A 110 -11.55 15.53 11.33
C PRO A 110 -12.43 14.27 11.32
N TYR A 111 -12.79 13.76 10.13
CA TYR A 111 -13.73 12.66 9.96
C TYR A 111 -13.11 11.47 9.26
N ARG A 112 -13.57 10.27 9.62
CA ARG A 112 -13.37 9.01 8.90
C ARG A 112 -14.66 8.63 8.20
N ILE A 113 -14.55 7.80 7.17
CA ILE A 113 -15.69 7.27 6.43
C ILE A 113 -15.93 5.83 6.89
N TYR A 114 -17.16 5.54 7.31
CA TYR A 114 -17.65 4.18 7.42
C TYR A 114 -18.25 3.75 6.09
N GLN A 115 -18.00 2.51 5.70
CA GLN A 115 -18.63 1.87 4.56
C GLN A 115 -19.05 0.47 4.96
N GLY A 116 -20.34 0.24 4.97
CA GLY A 116 -20.95 -1.06 5.26
C GLY A 116 -20.90 -1.99 4.06
N PRO A 117 -21.25 -3.27 4.28
CA PRO A 117 -21.34 -4.28 3.23
C PRO A 117 -22.40 -3.93 2.17
N SER A 118 -22.16 -4.36 0.92
CA SER A 118 -23.05 -4.09 -0.21
C SER A 118 -24.41 -4.80 -0.10
N ASP A 119 -24.42 -5.99 0.47
CA ASP A 119 -25.62 -6.77 0.76
C ASP A 119 -26.52 -6.15 1.84
N MET A 120 -25.95 -5.23 2.64
CA MET A 120 -26.63 -4.42 3.64
C MET A 120 -26.86 -2.97 3.18
N GLY A 121 -26.98 -2.74 1.85
CA GLY A 121 -27.35 -1.44 1.29
C GLY A 121 -26.23 -0.43 1.22
N SER A 122 -24.97 -0.85 1.21
CA SER A 122 -23.78 0.03 1.02
C SER A 122 -23.79 1.27 1.90
N ILE A 123 -24.23 1.13 3.17
CA ILE A 123 -24.40 2.25 4.10
C ILE A 123 -23.06 2.98 4.25
N ARG A 124 -23.04 4.28 3.94
CA ARG A 124 -21.85 5.12 4.01
C ARG A 124 -22.14 6.42 4.71
N PHE A 125 -21.29 6.80 5.66
CA PHE A 125 -21.36 8.09 6.37
C PHE A 125 -20.01 8.47 6.95
N ASN A 126 -19.88 9.72 7.36
CA ASN A 126 -18.71 10.23 8.06
C ASN A 126 -18.94 10.14 9.58
N TYR A 127 -17.87 9.88 10.31
CA TYR A 127 -17.86 9.90 11.76
C TYR A 127 -16.56 10.54 12.30
N PRO A 128 -16.54 11.09 13.53
CA PRO A 128 -15.36 11.72 14.10
C PRO A 128 -14.15 10.77 14.13
N LYS A 129 -12.98 11.28 13.75
CA LYS A 129 -11.73 10.49 13.72
C LYS A 129 -11.33 9.91 15.08
N THR A 130 -11.80 10.54 16.17
CA THR A 130 -11.55 10.13 17.55
C THR A 130 -12.40 8.93 17.99
N TRP A 131 -13.38 8.53 17.17
CA TRP A 131 -14.22 7.37 17.49
C TRP A 131 -13.61 6.10 16.94
N SER A 132 -13.70 5.03 17.73
CA SER A 132 -13.43 3.66 17.32
C SER A 132 -14.71 2.96 16.92
N GLY A 133 -14.66 2.10 15.92
CA GLY A 133 -15.80 1.29 15.45
C GLY A 133 -15.57 -0.19 15.73
N TYR A 134 -16.62 -0.89 16.14
CA TYR A 134 -16.63 -2.34 16.36
C TYR A 134 -17.84 -2.97 15.68
N ILE A 135 -17.63 -3.98 14.85
CA ILE A 135 -18.67 -4.76 14.18
C ILE A 135 -18.91 -6.02 15.02
N ALA A 136 -20.04 -6.07 15.71
CA ALA A 136 -20.39 -7.22 16.55
C ALA A 136 -21.03 -8.36 15.74
N THR A 137 -21.87 -8.02 14.75
CA THR A 137 -22.54 -8.98 13.88
C THR A 137 -22.57 -8.41 12.46
N SER A 138 -22.14 -9.22 11.50
CA SER A 138 -22.25 -8.93 10.07
C SER A 138 -22.51 -10.24 9.36
N ASP A 139 -23.77 -10.60 9.24
CA ASP A 139 -24.24 -11.74 8.45
C ASP A 139 -25.24 -11.25 7.38
N THR A 140 -25.74 -12.13 6.52
CA THR A 140 -26.69 -11.79 5.47
C THR A 140 -28.03 -11.24 5.96
N THR A 141 -28.34 -11.40 7.23
CA THR A 141 -29.62 -11.02 7.83
C THR A 141 -29.53 -9.83 8.76
N ARG A 142 -28.38 -9.62 9.40
CA ARG A 142 -28.19 -8.60 10.42
C ARG A 142 -26.81 -7.95 10.34
N LEU A 143 -26.77 -6.66 10.65
CA LEU A 143 -25.55 -5.90 10.84
C LEU A 143 -25.68 -5.09 12.12
N ASN A 144 -24.76 -5.28 13.07
CA ASN A 144 -24.68 -4.48 14.30
C ASN A 144 -23.29 -3.88 14.41
N VAL A 145 -23.22 -2.56 14.41
CA VAL A 145 -21.97 -1.79 14.50
C VAL A 145 -22.10 -0.76 15.62
N TYR A 146 -21.06 -0.64 16.40
CA TYR A 146 -20.97 0.25 17.55
C TYR A 146 -19.79 1.20 17.40
N PHE A 147 -20.00 2.47 17.72
CA PHE A 147 -18.96 3.49 17.75
C PHE A 147 -18.95 4.18 19.11
N SER A 148 -17.76 4.43 19.63
CA SER A 148 -17.55 5.21 20.84
C SER A 148 -16.23 5.97 20.76
N PRO A 149 -16.10 7.13 21.47
CA PRO A 149 -14.84 7.82 21.60
C PRO A 149 -13.77 6.89 22.19
N LEU A 150 -12.56 6.94 21.63
CA LEU A 150 -11.38 6.18 22.03
C LEU A 150 -11.54 4.66 21.88
N ILE A 151 -12.33 4.02 22.73
CA ILE A 151 -12.50 2.56 22.79
C ILE A 151 -13.99 2.23 22.87
N VAL A 152 -14.44 1.26 22.07
CA VAL A 152 -15.81 0.73 22.16
C VAL A 152 -15.92 -0.15 23.43
N PRO A 153 -16.83 0.16 24.36
CA PRO A 153 -17.06 -0.68 25.53
C PRO A 153 -17.56 -2.07 25.15
N ILE A 154 -17.51 -3.01 26.11
CA ILE A 154 -18.09 -4.35 25.92
C ILE A 154 -19.56 -4.23 25.54
N VAL A 155 -19.93 -4.90 24.45
CA VAL A 155 -21.31 -4.84 23.92
C VAL A 155 -22.26 -5.55 24.88
N LYS A 156 -23.12 -4.76 25.50
CA LYS A 156 -24.29 -5.21 26.29
C LYS A 156 -25.49 -4.45 25.76
N GLU A 157 -26.37 -5.15 25.06
CA GLU A 157 -27.58 -4.53 24.49
C GLU A 157 -28.46 -3.92 25.55
N GLY A 158 -28.95 -2.71 25.29
CA GLY A 158 -29.89 -2.01 26.18
C GLY A 158 -29.31 -1.44 27.47
N VAL A 159 -28.03 -1.66 27.76
CA VAL A 159 -27.41 -1.23 29.04
C VAL A 159 -26.28 -0.22 28.80
N THR A 160 -25.38 -0.51 27.88
CA THR A 160 -24.22 0.34 27.62
C THR A 160 -24.56 1.42 26.58
N PRO A 161 -24.43 2.72 26.94
CA PRO A 161 -24.65 3.79 25.97
C PRO A 161 -23.45 3.90 24.98
N TYR A 162 -23.74 4.08 23.71
CA TYR A 162 -22.76 4.28 22.64
C TYR A 162 -22.95 5.65 22.00
N ALA A 163 -21.85 6.21 21.46
CA ALA A 163 -21.92 7.45 20.70
C ALA A 163 -22.74 7.28 19.42
N LEU A 164 -22.61 6.11 18.75
CA LEU A 164 -23.42 5.73 17.61
C LEU A 164 -23.53 4.20 17.58
N ARG A 165 -24.74 3.73 17.36
CA ARG A 165 -25.03 2.31 17.12
C ARG A 165 -25.84 2.17 15.84
N ILE A 166 -25.47 1.23 15.01
CA ILE A 166 -26.15 0.94 13.75
C ILE A 166 -26.66 -0.49 13.81
N SER A 167 -27.92 -0.66 13.52
CA SER A 167 -28.54 -1.97 13.41
C SER A 167 -29.32 -2.07 12.09
N VAL A 168 -29.01 -3.07 11.29
CA VAL A 168 -29.80 -3.46 10.12
C VAL A 168 -30.42 -4.81 10.40
N THR A 169 -31.73 -4.91 10.22
CA THR A 169 -32.48 -6.13 10.51
C THR A 169 -33.49 -6.42 9.40
N ASN A 170 -33.86 -7.71 9.26
CA ASN A 170 -34.92 -8.15 8.32
C ASN A 170 -36.33 -7.83 8.79
N ARG A 171 -36.49 -7.18 9.97
CA ARG A 171 -37.80 -6.72 10.43
C ARG A 171 -38.31 -5.62 9.51
N SER A 172 -39.61 -5.62 9.18
CA SER A 172 -40.20 -4.60 8.34
C SER A 172 -40.13 -3.20 8.99
N TYR A 173 -40.06 -2.15 8.15
CA TYR A 173 -40.06 -0.77 8.62
C TYR A 173 -41.25 -0.44 9.51
N ALA A 174 -42.47 -0.89 9.10
CA ALA A 174 -43.69 -0.62 9.85
C ALA A 174 -43.69 -1.29 11.23
N GLU A 175 -43.24 -2.54 11.32
CA GLU A 175 -43.12 -3.26 12.59
C GLU A 175 -42.08 -2.63 13.50
N THR A 176 -40.96 -2.19 12.93
CA THR A 176 -39.91 -1.51 13.69
C THR A 176 -40.42 -0.18 14.29
N VAL A 177 -41.11 0.64 13.48
CA VAL A 177 -41.73 1.88 14.01
C VAL A 177 -42.78 1.59 15.06
N ARG A 178 -43.64 0.58 14.84
CA ARG A 178 -44.69 0.19 15.79
C ARG A 178 -44.11 -0.30 17.12
N SER A 179 -42.93 -0.90 17.13
CA SER A 179 -42.31 -1.38 18.38
C SER A 179 -41.98 -0.27 19.36
N TYR A 180 -41.93 0.99 18.95
CA TYR A 180 -41.74 2.15 19.82
C TYR A 180 -43.05 2.77 20.31
N GLN A 181 -44.22 2.31 19.84
CA GLN A 181 -45.50 2.94 20.13
C GLN A 181 -45.83 2.90 21.64
N HIS A 182 -45.50 1.79 22.32
CA HIS A 182 -45.69 1.70 23.76
C HIS A 182 -44.91 2.76 24.55
N LEU A 183 -43.70 3.13 24.11
CA LEU A 183 -42.92 4.20 24.72
C LEU A 183 -43.52 5.58 24.46
N VAL A 184 -44.24 5.76 23.34
CA VAL A 184 -44.98 6.99 23.04
C VAL A 184 -46.19 7.11 23.96
N GLU A 185 -46.93 6.00 24.14
CA GLU A 185 -48.12 5.93 25.04
C GLU A 185 -47.72 6.17 26.51
N ASP A 186 -46.54 5.67 26.92
CA ASP A 186 -45.94 5.94 28.22
C ASP A 186 -45.41 7.37 28.39
N GLY A 187 -45.40 8.19 27.33
CA GLY A 187 -44.83 9.54 27.34
C GLY A 187 -43.29 9.60 27.45
N LYS A 188 -42.61 8.46 27.28
CA LYS A 188 -41.15 8.36 27.42
C LYS A 188 -40.38 8.88 26.20
N VAL A 189 -41.01 8.82 24.99
CA VAL A 189 -40.39 9.23 23.75
C VAL A 189 -41.33 10.09 22.90
N LYS A 190 -40.70 10.92 22.04
CA LYS A 190 -41.36 11.72 21.03
C LYS A 190 -40.99 11.21 19.64
N VAL A 191 -42.02 11.00 18.82
CA VAL A 191 -41.82 10.54 17.41
C VAL A 191 -42.01 11.70 16.47
N SER A 192 -41.11 11.82 15.47
CA SER A 192 -41.16 12.84 14.46
C SER A 192 -40.73 12.26 13.12
N THR A 193 -41.21 12.87 12.00
CA THR A 193 -40.75 12.52 10.66
C THR A 193 -39.46 13.27 10.38
N VAL A 194 -38.48 12.60 9.76
CA VAL A 194 -37.20 13.18 9.40
C VAL A 194 -36.90 12.93 7.91
N ILE A 195 -36.23 13.89 7.26
CA ILE A 195 -35.69 13.75 5.92
C ILE A 195 -34.19 13.96 5.99
N ILE A 196 -33.42 12.94 5.58
CA ILE A 196 -31.97 12.90 5.72
C ILE A 196 -31.31 13.03 4.35
N GLY A 197 -30.19 13.73 4.29
CA GLY A 197 -29.39 13.87 3.06
C GLY A 197 -30.07 14.62 1.91
N LYS A 198 -31.08 15.46 2.22
CA LYS A 198 -31.75 16.27 1.20
C LYS A 198 -30.76 17.24 0.55
N THR A 199 -30.72 17.25 -0.80
CA THR A 199 -29.93 18.18 -1.62
C THR A 199 -30.82 18.83 -2.67
N LYS A 200 -30.26 19.67 -3.54
CA LYS A 200 -31.04 20.28 -4.63
C LYS A 200 -31.60 19.22 -5.60
N ASP A 201 -30.82 18.17 -5.86
CA ASP A 201 -31.13 17.13 -6.85
C ASP A 201 -31.66 15.84 -6.23
N PHE A 202 -31.68 15.74 -4.91
CA PHE A 202 -32.12 14.54 -4.18
C PHE A 202 -33.11 14.92 -3.07
N ALA A 203 -34.31 14.33 -3.10
CA ALA A 203 -35.34 14.57 -2.13
C ALA A 203 -35.04 14.15 -0.71
N GLY A 204 -33.98 13.39 -0.51
CA GLY A 204 -33.56 12.84 0.78
C GLY A 204 -34.25 11.52 1.12
N TYR A 205 -33.72 10.88 2.12
CA TYR A 205 -34.28 9.65 2.69
C TYR A 205 -35.34 10.01 3.75
N LYS A 206 -36.58 9.56 3.55
CA LYS A 206 -37.67 9.74 4.52
C LYS A 206 -37.55 8.66 5.59
N GLY A 207 -37.66 9.05 6.85
CA GLY A 207 -37.64 8.17 7.99
C GLY A 207 -38.40 8.69 9.19
N VAL A 208 -38.35 7.93 10.26
CA VAL A 208 -38.92 8.30 11.55
C VAL A 208 -37.78 8.46 12.54
N ARG A 209 -37.87 9.53 13.33
CA ARG A 209 -36.96 9.76 14.45
C ARG A 209 -37.74 9.62 15.73
N VAL A 210 -37.18 8.90 16.68
CA VAL A 210 -37.71 8.72 18.04
C VAL A 210 -36.69 9.28 19.02
N ASP A 211 -37.07 10.29 19.77
CA ASP A 211 -36.21 10.98 20.74
C ASP A 211 -36.75 10.75 22.17
N GLY A 212 -35.88 10.44 23.12
CA GLY A 212 -36.23 10.30 24.52
C GLY A 212 -35.65 9.05 25.20
N GLN A 213 -36.32 8.55 26.22
CA GLN A 213 -35.90 7.39 26.98
C GLN A 213 -36.20 6.09 26.22
N LEU A 214 -35.22 5.58 25.50
CA LEU A 214 -35.35 4.36 24.66
C LEU A 214 -35.34 3.08 25.51
N THR A 215 -34.58 3.08 26.61
CA THR A 215 -34.53 2.01 27.63
C THR A 215 -34.41 2.62 29.01
N GLU A 216 -34.41 1.81 30.07
CA GLU A 216 -34.23 2.31 31.44
C GLU A 216 -32.93 3.09 31.63
N THR A 217 -31.90 2.74 30.89
CA THR A 217 -30.54 3.33 31.01
C THR A 217 -30.14 4.22 29.86
N ILE A 218 -30.87 4.20 28.74
CA ILE A 218 -30.52 4.92 27.53
C ILE A 218 -31.53 6.02 27.25
N ASN A 219 -31.07 7.27 27.30
CA ASN A 219 -31.80 8.45 26.86
C ASN A 219 -31.11 9.07 25.67
N GLY A 220 -31.70 8.93 24.49
CA GLY A 220 -31.06 9.30 23.23
C GLY A 220 -32.03 9.44 22.07
N SER A 221 -31.56 9.18 20.90
CA SER A 221 -32.36 9.25 19.66
C SER A 221 -32.11 8.04 18.79
N VAL A 222 -33.15 7.57 18.10
CA VAL A 222 -33.03 6.59 17.04
C VAL A 222 -33.66 7.12 15.76
N VAL A 223 -32.98 6.96 14.65
CA VAL A 223 -33.49 7.23 13.31
C VAL A 223 -33.74 5.91 12.60
N ILE A 224 -34.96 5.70 12.13
CA ILE A 224 -35.42 4.48 11.48
C ILE A 224 -35.66 4.80 10.01
N LEU A 225 -34.99 4.06 9.14
CA LEU A 225 -35.01 4.24 7.70
C LEU A 225 -35.35 2.92 7.00
N LYS A 226 -36.07 3.00 5.91
CA LYS A 226 -36.33 1.83 5.06
C LYS A 226 -35.11 1.55 4.20
N LEU A 227 -34.68 0.30 4.17
CA LEU A 227 -33.52 -0.17 3.41
C LEU A 227 -33.94 -1.41 2.61
N ARG A 228 -34.44 -1.23 1.37
CA ARG A 228 -34.99 -2.33 0.55
C ARG A 228 -36.04 -3.15 1.31
N ASP A 229 -35.73 -4.41 1.56
CA ASP A 229 -36.51 -5.37 2.36
C ASP A 229 -36.16 -5.37 3.85
N LYS A 230 -35.16 -4.57 4.26
CA LYS A 230 -34.63 -4.46 5.61
C LYS A 230 -34.96 -3.11 6.25
N THR A 231 -34.66 -2.99 7.51
CA THR A 231 -34.77 -1.74 8.26
C THR A 231 -33.43 -1.34 8.83
N LEU A 232 -33.00 -0.13 8.54
CA LEU A 232 -31.83 0.51 9.13
C LEU A 232 -32.27 1.33 10.33
N GLN A 233 -31.67 1.08 11.48
CA GLN A 233 -31.80 1.85 12.69
C GLN A 233 -30.46 2.44 13.07
N MET A 234 -30.39 3.75 13.29
CA MET A 234 -29.20 4.46 13.72
C MET A 234 -29.49 5.14 15.05
N PHE A 235 -28.79 4.72 16.09
CA PHE A 235 -28.99 5.19 17.46
C PHE A 235 -27.86 6.10 17.88
N VAL A 236 -28.19 7.13 18.63
CA VAL A 236 -27.27 7.87 19.49
C VAL A 236 -27.78 7.70 20.93
N ASP A 237 -27.01 7.02 21.75
CA ASP A 237 -27.48 6.57 23.08
C ASP A 237 -27.19 7.60 24.19
N SER A 238 -26.52 8.73 23.90
CA SER A 238 -26.27 9.85 24.80
C SER A 238 -26.49 11.19 24.11
N HIS A 239 -27.02 12.16 24.85
CA HIS A 239 -27.21 13.53 24.41
C HIS A 239 -25.93 14.23 24.01
N ASP A 240 -24.78 13.85 24.57
CA ASP A 240 -23.47 14.44 24.27
C ASP A 240 -23.08 14.31 22.79
N PHE A 241 -23.54 13.25 22.13
CA PHE A 241 -23.19 12.94 20.74
C PHE A 241 -24.28 13.28 19.73
N VAL A 242 -25.42 13.83 20.16
CA VAL A 242 -26.54 14.19 19.26
C VAL A 242 -26.12 15.21 18.21
N ASN A 243 -25.21 16.14 18.55
CA ASN A 243 -24.74 17.14 17.60
C ASN A 243 -23.89 16.49 16.49
N ASP A 244 -22.96 15.59 16.84
CA ASP A 244 -22.15 14.84 15.89
C ASP A 244 -23.02 13.89 15.05
N PHE A 245 -24.01 13.26 15.68
CA PHE A 245 -24.98 12.42 14.99
C PHE A 245 -25.73 13.20 13.91
N ASN A 246 -26.29 14.38 14.24
CA ASN A 246 -27.07 15.17 13.31
C ASN A 246 -26.21 15.81 12.21
N LYS A 247 -25.11 16.50 12.60
CA LYS A 247 -24.31 17.33 11.68
C LYS A 247 -23.27 16.55 10.88
N THR A 248 -22.82 15.40 11.38
CA THR A 248 -21.77 14.61 10.74
C THR A 248 -22.35 13.32 10.18
N VAL A 249 -22.95 12.48 11.00
CA VAL A 249 -23.41 11.14 10.62
C VAL A 249 -24.59 11.23 9.67
N LEU A 250 -25.71 11.82 10.11
CA LEU A 250 -26.94 11.90 9.31
C LEU A 250 -26.79 12.82 8.10
N ALA A 251 -26.07 13.94 8.22
CA ALA A 251 -25.85 14.86 7.13
C ALA A 251 -25.06 14.26 5.95
N THR A 252 -24.21 13.27 6.23
CA THR A 252 -23.38 12.62 5.22
C THR A 252 -23.85 11.21 4.87
N LEU A 253 -24.95 10.75 5.48
CA LEU A 253 -25.50 9.42 5.25
C LEU A 253 -25.90 9.23 3.78
N LYS A 254 -25.38 8.14 3.22
CA LYS A 254 -25.77 7.61 1.89
C LYS A 254 -25.97 6.12 2.01
N TYR A 255 -27.00 5.61 1.37
CA TYR A 255 -27.23 4.17 1.26
C TYR A 255 -28.10 3.90 0.03
N GLU A 256 -28.17 2.67 -0.41
CA GLU A 256 -29.04 2.21 -1.49
C GLU A 256 -30.37 1.75 -0.87
N PRO A 257 -31.44 2.55 -1.05
CA PRO A 257 -32.76 2.29 -0.45
C PRO A 257 -33.48 1.09 -1.06
#